data_cd6beec0158788d0966c97c613eb078e
#
_entry.id   cd6beec0158788d0966c97c613eb078e
#
_cell.length_a   1.000
_cell.length_b   1.000
_cell.length_c   1.000
_cell.angle_alpha   90.00
_cell.angle_beta   90.00
_cell.angle_gamma   90.00
#
_symmetry.space_group_name_H-M   'P 1'
#
loop_
_entity.id
_entity.type
_entity.pdbx_description
1 polymer ?
#
loop_
_entity_poly.entity_id
_entity_poly.type
_entity_poly.pdbx_seq_one_letter_code
_entity_poly.pdbx_strand_id
1 'polypeptide(L)'
;EQVIALRPDRIRCFSYAHAPCRGPNQMAINAQSLPSPTEKISLFGRVVKELTQAGYTWIGVDCFAGPRDDWTRAQAEGRLRRNSMGYTAAPADYQLACGPHGLGEVGSLFVQNESSLAGWSRAVMAGRLPIAWGHRLGDEDYRRRRVYEHLLCNLVLPASTAKTLGADLESLGRCAKDGLLEMDAEGIRVTERGRFFLESLCAQHASSLDWDSAQWLFPKSR
;
A
#
# COMPACT_ATOMS: atom_id res chain seq x y z
N GLU A 1 13.03 -18.30 -9.52
CA GLU A 1 14.18 -19.14 -9.07
C GLU A 1 15.39 -18.28 -8.70
N GLN A 2 15.93 -17.43 -9.60
CA GLN A 2 17.13 -16.60 -9.34
C GLN A 2 16.97 -15.70 -8.12
N VAL A 3 15.83 -15.00 -7.97
CA VAL A 3 15.55 -14.16 -6.81
C VAL A 3 15.52 -14.96 -5.52
N ILE A 4 14.94 -16.17 -5.55
CA ILE A 4 14.91 -17.08 -4.39
C ILE A 4 16.32 -17.53 -4.02
N ALA A 5 17.17 -17.80 -5.02
CA ALA A 5 18.56 -18.20 -4.79
C ALA A 5 19.40 -17.09 -4.11
N LEU A 6 19.10 -15.82 -4.39
CA LEU A 6 19.73 -14.65 -3.75
C LEU A 6 19.32 -14.48 -2.28
N ARG A 7 18.21 -15.06 -1.85
CA ARG A 7 17.65 -15.00 -0.49
C ARG A 7 17.56 -13.58 0.09
N PRO A 8 16.97 -12.59 -0.62
CA PRO A 8 16.77 -11.27 -0.03
C PRO A 8 15.82 -11.34 1.16
N ASP A 9 15.99 -10.47 2.13
CA ASP A 9 15.10 -10.43 3.31
C ASP A 9 13.67 -10.04 2.92
N ARG A 10 13.51 -9.14 1.92
CA ARG A 10 12.23 -8.62 1.44
C ARG A 10 12.17 -8.58 -0.08
N ILE A 11 10.99 -8.87 -0.61
CA ILE A 11 10.71 -8.83 -2.06
C ILE A 11 9.46 -8.00 -2.29
N ARG A 12 9.52 -7.05 -3.23
CA ARG A 12 8.34 -6.42 -3.81
C ARG A 12 8.15 -6.89 -5.23
N CYS A 13 6.96 -7.42 -5.52
CA CYS A 13 6.59 -7.93 -6.83
C CYS A 13 5.33 -7.24 -7.34
N PHE A 14 5.51 -6.13 -8.03
CA PHE A 14 4.40 -5.37 -8.61
C PHE A 14 4.38 -5.46 -10.13
N SER A 15 3.18 -5.30 -10.68
CA SER A 15 2.97 -5.35 -12.12
C SER A 15 3.56 -4.12 -12.81
N TYR A 16 4.15 -4.33 -14.00
CA TYR A 16 4.55 -3.22 -14.85
C TYR A 16 3.35 -2.35 -15.24
N ALA A 17 3.48 -1.05 -15.01
CA ALA A 17 2.51 -0.04 -15.41
C ALA A 17 2.94 0.64 -16.72
N HIS A 18 2.18 0.42 -17.79
CA HIS A 18 2.45 1.02 -19.09
C HIS A 18 1.84 2.42 -19.17
N ALA A 19 2.69 3.44 -19.16
CA ALA A 19 2.30 4.85 -19.24
C ALA A 19 3.24 5.62 -20.21
N PRO A 20 3.18 5.36 -21.54
CA PRO A 20 4.11 5.90 -22.50
C PRO A 20 4.09 7.44 -22.57
N CYS A 21 2.97 8.08 -22.21
CA CYS A 21 2.88 9.54 -22.10
C CYS A 21 3.75 10.14 -20.98
N ARG A 22 4.21 9.32 -20.02
CA ARG A 22 5.04 9.76 -18.89
C ARG A 22 6.51 9.39 -19.02
N GLY A 23 6.83 8.43 -19.88
CA GLY A 23 8.20 7.95 -20.06
C GLY A 23 8.48 7.61 -21.51
N PRO A 24 9.31 8.41 -22.22
CA PRO A 24 9.60 8.20 -23.64
C PRO A 24 10.14 6.80 -23.97
N ASN A 25 10.91 6.21 -23.06
CA ASN A 25 11.43 4.83 -23.17
C ASN A 25 10.32 3.78 -23.23
N GLN A 26 9.14 4.05 -22.68
CA GLN A 26 8.01 3.14 -22.71
C GLN A 26 7.30 3.13 -24.07
N MET A 27 7.48 4.18 -24.89
CA MET A 27 6.92 4.23 -26.25
C MET A 27 7.49 3.14 -27.17
N ALA A 28 8.70 2.65 -26.88
CA ALA A 28 9.32 1.56 -27.62
C ALA A 28 8.73 0.18 -27.30
N ILE A 29 7.92 0.07 -26.24
CA ILE A 29 7.30 -1.20 -25.82
C ILE A 29 5.98 -1.38 -26.55
N ASN A 30 5.84 -2.48 -27.30
CA ASN A 30 4.58 -2.81 -27.94
C ASN A 30 3.53 -3.18 -26.88
N ALA A 31 2.49 -2.35 -26.73
CA ALA A 31 1.43 -2.57 -25.76
C ALA A 31 0.70 -3.93 -25.95
N GLN A 32 0.64 -4.45 -27.17
CA GLN A 32 0.01 -5.74 -27.47
C GLN A 32 0.82 -6.94 -26.96
N SER A 33 2.10 -6.76 -26.69
CA SER A 33 2.95 -7.80 -26.09
C SER A 33 2.89 -7.86 -24.56
N LEU A 34 2.16 -6.91 -23.93
CA LEU A 34 2.02 -6.88 -22.49
C LEU A 34 0.95 -7.87 -22.02
N PRO A 35 1.13 -8.50 -20.85
CA PRO A 35 0.15 -9.43 -20.29
C PRO A 35 -1.21 -8.74 -20.08
N SER A 36 -2.28 -9.43 -20.42
CA SER A 36 -3.65 -9.03 -20.08
C SER A 36 -3.87 -9.00 -18.55
N PRO A 37 -4.93 -8.37 -18.04
CA PRO A 37 -5.24 -8.38 -16.62
C PRO A 37 -5.34 -9.80 -16.03
N THR A 38 -5.95 -10.74 -16.75
CA THR A 38 -6.07 -12.15 -16.31
C THR A 38 -4.72 -12.83 -16.24
N GLU A 39 -3.85 -12.62 -17.23
CA GLU A 39 -2.50 -13.16 -17.23
C GLU A 39 -1.66 -12.56 -16.09
N LYS A 40 -1.80 -11.26 -15.79
CA LYS A 40 -1.13 -10.61 -14.66
C LYS A 40 -1.51 -11.26 -13.32
N ILE A 41 -2.81 -11.53 -13.10
CA ILE A 41 -3.30 -12.23 -11.91
C ILE A 41 -2.71 -13.64 -11.84
N SER A 42 -2.70 -14.39 -12.94
CA SER A 42 -2.14 -15.74 -13.03
C SER A 42 -0.64 -15.74 -12.73
N LEU A 43 0.12 -14.80 -13.32
CA LEU A 43 1.55 -14.64 -13.06
C LEU A 43 1.82 -14.30 -11.59
N PHE A 44 1.03 -13.40 -11.02
CA PHE A 44 1.17 -13.04 -9.60
C PHE A 44 0.83 -14.22 -8.68
N GLY A 45 -0.23 -14.99 -9.00
CA GLY A 45 -0.57 -16.22 -8.28
C GLY A 45 0.58 -17.24 -8.28
N ARG A 46 1.30 -17.36 -9.41
CA ARG A 46 2.51 -18.18 -9.49
C ARG A 46 3.63 -17.63 -8.60
N VAL A 47 3.84 -16.31 -8.59
CA VAL A 47 4.83 -15.68 -7.69
C VAL A 47 4.49 -15.95 -6.22
N VAL A 48 3.23 -15.79 -5.82
CA VAL A 48 2.77 -16.09 -4.47
C VAL A 48 3.12 -17.53 -4.11
N LYS A 49 2.77 -18.50 -4.97
CA LYS A 49 3.04 -19.92 -4.75
C LYS A 49 4.54 -20.21 -4.59
N GLU A 50 5.36 -19.75 -5.53
CA GLU A 50 6.81 -20.01 -5.56
C GLU A 50 7.51 -19.39 -4.32
N LEU A 51 7.17 -18.14 -3.96
CA LEU A 51 7.78 -17.48 -2.83
C LEU A 51 7.32 -18.06 -1.49
N THR A 52 6.05 -18.41 -1.34
CA THR A 52 5.57 -19.03 -0.10
C THR A 52 6.15 -20.45 0.08
N GLN A 53 6.29 -21.22 -0.99
CA GLN A 53 6.99 -22.51 -0.95
C GLN A 53 8.47 -22.38 -0.59
N ALA A 54 9.10 -21.25 -0.95
CA ALA A 54 10.47 -20.93 -0.57
C ALA A 54 10.61 -20.38 0.87
N GLY A 55 9.52 -20.31 1.64
CA GLY A 55 9.50 -19.89 3.05
C GLY A 55 9.29 -18.39 3.27
N TYR A 56 8.95 -17.62 2.24
CA TYR A 56 8.55 -16.22 2.42
C TYR A 56 7.10 -16.11 2.87
N THR A 57 6.84 -15.17 3.76
CA THR A 57 5.48 -14.75 4.12
C THR A 57 4.99 -13.72 3.12
N TRP A 58 3.84 -13.96 2.49
CA TRP A 58 3.16 -12.91 1.73
C TRP A 58 2.55 -11.92 2.71
N ILE A 59 3.16 -10.77 2.90
CA ILE A 59 2.75 -9.74 3.86
C ILE A 59 1.41 -9.12 3.43
N GLY A 60 1.33 -8.64 2.22
CA GLY A 60 0.12 -8.05 1.63
C GLY A 60 0.44 -7.33 0.33
N VAL A 61 -0.57 -7.01 -0.47
CA VAL A 61 -0.46 -6.40 -1.79
C VAL A 61 0.64 -7.10 -2.61
N ASP A 62 1.81 -6.49 -2.75
CA ASP A 62 2.93 -6.90 -3.58
C ASP A 62 4.19 -7.30 -2.77
N CYS A 63 4.07 -7.37 -1.44
CA CYS A 63 5.21 -7.50 -0.53
C CYS A 63 5.32 -8.90 0.08
N PHE A 64 6.55 -9.42 0.09
CA PHE A 64 6.93 -10.68 0.73
C PHE A 64 8.11 -10.43 1.67
N ALA A 65 8.16 -11.15 2.78
CA ALA A 65 9.23 -11.04 3.77
C ALA A 65 9.68 -12.42 4.24
N GLY A 66 10.95 -12.54 4.55
CA GLY A 66 11.52 -13.77 5.08
C GLY A 66 10.96 -14.12 6.47
N PRO A 67 11.08 -15.39 6.91
CA PRO A 67 10.43 -15.86 8.15
C PRO A 67 10.99 -15.20 9.42
N ARG A 68 12.19 -14.64 9.39
CA ARG A 68 12.82 -13.93 10.50
C ARG A 68 12.74 -12.42 10.38
N ASP A 69 12.10 -11.90 9.34
CA ASP A 69 11.95 -10.47 9.10
C ASP A 69 10.99 -9.82 10.11
N ASP A 70 11.25 -8.57 10.45
CA ASP A 70 10.43 -7.79 11.38
C ASP A 70 9.00 -7.62 10.89
N TRP A 71 8.78 -7.53 9.57
CA TRP A 71 7.43 -7.45 9.01
C TRP A 71 6.64 -8.71 9.26
N THR A 72 7.25 -9.87 9.09
CA THR A 72 6.60 -11.17 9.35
C THR A 72 6.19 -11.28 10.81
N ARG A 73 7.08 -10.92 11.74
CA ARG A 73 6.78 -10.92 13.18
C ARG A 73 5.70 -9.91 13.54
N ALA A 74 5.85 -8.67 13.07
CA ALA A 74 4.88 -7.62 13.35
C ALA A 74 3.48 -7.94 12.82
N GLN A 75 3.37 -8.57 11.64
CA GLN A 75 2.09 -9.03 11.11
C GLN A 75 1.47 -10.14 11.95
N ALA A 76 2.25 -11.13 12.34
CA ALA A 76 1.78 -12.22 13.20
C ALA A 76 1.28 -11.72 14.57
N GLU A 77 1.85 -10.62 15.07
CA GLU A 77 1.48 -9.96 16.31
C GLU A 77 0.38 -8.89 16.13
N GLY A 78 -0.15 -8.70 14.93
CA GLY A 78 -1.20 -7.72 14.63
C GLY A 78 -0.75 -6.25 14.76
N ARG A 79 0.54 -5.98 14.75
CA ARG A 79 1.11 -4.63 14.96
C ARG A 79 1.87 -4.07 13.76
N LEU A 80 1.83 -4.76 12.62
CA LEU A 80 2.37 -4.20 11.38
C LEU A 80 1.61 -2.93 11.00
N ARG A 81 2.33 -1.92 10.55
CA ARG A 81 1.80 -0.61 10.15
C ARG A 81 2.21 -0.27 8.71
N ARG A 82 1.62 0.80 8.20
CA ARG A 82 1.94 1.34 6.89
C ARG A 82 2.02 2.86 6.95
N ASN A 83 3.03 3.42 6.33
CA ASN A 83 3.19 4.86 6.11
C ASN A 83 3.26 5.17 4.60
N SER A 84 3.58 6.40 4.24
CA SER A 84 3.71 6.83 2.84
C SER A 84 4.79 6.07 2.04
N MET A 85 5.74 5.42 2.71
CA MET A 85 6.81 4.63 2.07
C MET A 85 6.49 3.14 1.95
N GLY A 86 5.48 2.64 2.65
CA GLY A 86 5.08 1.23 2.64
C GLY A 86 4.96 0.62 4.03
N TYR A 87 5.12 -0.70 4.14
CA TYR A 87 5.03 -1.42 5.40
C TYR A 87 6.18 -1.07 6.35
N THR A 88 5.86 -1.02 7.64
CA THR A 88 6.83 -0.79 8.71
C THR A 88 6.48 -1.57 9.98
N ALA A 89 7.48 -2.17 10.61
CA ALA A 89 7.38 -2.78 11.93
C ALA A 89 7.70 -1.76 13.06
N ALA A 90 8.25 -0.60 12.72
CA ALA A 90 8.59 0.48 13.61
C ALA A 90 7.81 1.74 13.24
N PRO A 91 6.53 1.86 13.63
CA PRO A 91 5.74 3.04 13.35
C PRO A 91 6.33 4.25 14.08
N ALA A 92 6.25 5.40 13.44
CA ALA A 92 6.63 6.69 14.01
C ALA A 92 5.47 7.67 13.85
N ASP A 93 5.33 8.58 14.81
CA ASP A 93 4.30 9.63 14.76
C ASP A 93 4.61 10.67 13.68
N TYR A 94 5.89 10.81 13.34
CA TYR A 94 6.37 11.77 12.36
C TYR A 94 7.36 11.11 11.41
N GLN A 95 7.14 11.35 10.13
CA GLN A 95 8.07 10.98 9.07
C GLN A 95 8.50 12.24 8.33
N LEU A 96 9.76 12.60 8.45
CA LEU A 96 10.34 13.73 7.74
C LEU A 96 11.08 13.25 6.50
N ALA A 97 10.76 13.84 5.38
CA ALA A 97 11.39 13.50 4.11
C ALA A 97 12.56 14.42 3.78
N CYS A 98 13.69 13.83 3.43
CA CYS A 98 14.86 14.53 2.92
C CYS A 98 15.00 14.26 1.42
N GLY A 99 15.27 15.29 0.64
CA GLY A 99 15.49 15.17 -0.81
C GLY A 99 14.27 15.48 -1.68
N PRO A 100 14.49 15.54 -3.01
CA PRO A 100 13.43 15.73 -3.99
C PRO A 100 12.42 14.59 -3.95
N HIS A 101 11.16 14.86 -4.29
CA HIS A 101 10.04 13.91 -4.22
C HIS A 101 9.75 13.31 -2.84
N GLY A 102 10.50 13.66 -1.79
CA GLY A 102 10.34 13.07 -0.47
C GLY A 102 8.93 13.26 0.08
N LEU A 103 8.35 12.18 0.63
CA LEU A 103 7.03 12.16 1.24
C LEU A 103 7.17 12.20 2.76
N GLY A 104 6.59 13.23 3.39
CA GLY A 104 6.55 13.40 4.83
C GLY A 104 5.14 13.19 5.40
N GLU A 105 5.09 12.75 6.64
CA GLU A 105 3.86 12.57 7.40
C GLU A 105 4.07 13.13 8.80
N VAL A 106 3.30 14.17 9.17
CA VAL A 106 3.42 14.86 10.46
C VAL A 106 2.03 14.96 11.08
N GLY A 107 1.71 14.06 11.98
CA GLY A 107 0.37 13.92 12.53
C GLY A 107 -0.67 13.64 11.44
N SER A 108 -1.63 14.56 11.24
CA SER A 108 -2.64 14.46 10.17
C SER A 108 -2.21 15.12 8.84
N LEU A 109 -0.99 15.64 8.76
CA LEU A 109 -0.52 16.37 7.59
C LEU A 109 0.40 15.49 6.73
N PHE A 110 0.05 15.32 5.46
CA PHE A 110 0.91 14.75 4.43
C PHE A 110 1.55 15.86 3.63
N VAL A 111 2.83 15.73 3.35
CA VAL A 111 3.59 16.71 2.57
C VAL A 111 4.46 16.01 1.54
N GLN A 112 4.68 16.68 0.41
CA GLN A 112 5.65 16.25 -0.59
C GLN A 112 6.59 17.38 -0.92
N ASN A 113 7.87 17.05 -0.95
CA ASN A 113 8.91 17.97 -1.39
C ASN A 113 8.85 18.20 -2.90
N GLU A 114 9.43 19.32 -3.33
CA GLU A 114 9.70 19.64 -4.74
C GLU A 114 10.25 18.43 -5.48
N SER A 115 9.72 18.20 -6.68
CA SER A 115 10.09 17.04 -7.50
C SER A 115 11.42 17.27 -8.23
N SER A 116 11.71 18.49 -8.64
CA SER A 116 12.97 18.80 -9.32
C SER A 116 14.10 19.06 -8.32
N LEU A 117 15.28 18.50 -8.58
CA LEU A 117 16.47 18.74 -7.77
C LEU A 117 16.78 20.25 -7.68
N ALA A 118 16.64 20.99 -8.78
CA ALA A 118 16.90 22.43 -8.82
C ALA A 118 15.89 23.21 -7.95
N GLY A 119 14.60 22.86 -7.97
CA GLY A 119 13.57 23.47 -7.13
C GLY A 119 13.81 23.19 -5.67
N TRP A 120 14.06 21.92 -5.34
CA TRP A 120 14.37 21.48 -3.99
C TRP A 120 15.62 22.19 -3.42
N SER A 121 16.76 22.20 -4.15
CA SER A 121 17.99 22.84 -3.73
C SER A 121 17.80 24.34 -3.52
N ARG A 122 17.09 25.02 -4.41
CA ARG A 122 16.83 26.48 -4.31
C ARG A 122 16.03 26.81 -3.04
N ALA A 123 15.02 26.00 -2.69
CA ALA A 123 14.25 26.21 -1.48
C ALA A 123 15.10 26.02 -0.21
N VAL A 124 15.88 24.93 -0.16
CA VAL A 124 16.77 24.61 0.97
C VAL A 124 17.85 25.66 1.15
N MET A 125 18.52 26.09 0.07
CA MET A 125 19.54 27.12 0.13
C MET A 125 18.97 28.48 0.57
N ALA A 126 17.68 28.72 0.33
CA ALA A 126 16.98 29.92 0.80
C ALA A 126 16.44 29.79 2.23
N GLY A 127 16.80 28.74 2.96
CA GLY A 127 16.33 28.47 4.33
C GLY A 127 14.84 28.14 4.44
N ARG A 128 14.21 27.71 3.34
CA ARG A 128 12.78 27.35 3.29
C ARG A 128 12.59 25.85 3.19
N LEU A 129 11.49 25.35 3.76
CA LEU A 129 11.08 23.96 3.54
C LEU A 129 10.73 23.77 2.04
N PRO A 130 11.26 22.75 1.38
CA PRO A 130 11.06 22.52 -0.03
C PRO A 130 9.72 21.80 -0.33
N ILE A 131 8.65 22.20 0.36
CA ILE A 131 7.33 21.58 0.24
C ILE A 131 6.62 22.16 -0.99
N ALA A 132 6.30 21.29 -1.95
CA ALA A 132 5.53 21.64 -3.14
C ALA A 132 4.03 21.42 -2.92
N TRP A 133 3.68 20.47 -2.09
CA TRP A 133 2.29 20.08 -1.87
C TRP A 133 2.08 19.56 -0.44
N GLY A 134 0.87 19.75 0.07
CA GLY A 134 0.45 19.21 1.37
C GLY A 134 -1.05 18.96 1.42
N HIS A 135 -1.45 17.95 2.18
CA HIS A 135 -2.83 17.61 2.45
C HIS A 135 -3.03 17.30 3.93
N ARG A 136 -4.09 17.87 4.52
CA ARG A 136 -4.48 17.60 5.90
C ARG A 136 -5.65 16.62 5.93
N LEU A 137 -5.48 15.48 6.58
CA LEU A 137 -6.56 14.54 6.83
C LEU A 137 -7.57 15.13 7.81
N GLY A 138 -8.84 15.00 7.47
CA GLY A 138 -9.94 15.17 8.42
C GLY A 138 -10.08 13.95 9.35
N ASP A 139 -10.90 14.08 10.39
CA ASP A 139 -11.11 12.99 11.37
C ASP A 139 -11.71 11.75 10.71
N GLU A 140 -12.58 11.93 9.73
CA GLU A 140 -13.18 10.82 8.98
C GLU A 140 -12.14 10.10 8.13
N ASP A 141 -11.27 10.84 7.43
CA ASP A 141 -10.20 10.27 6.62
C ASP A 141 -9.21 9.49 7.48
N TYR A 142 -8.90 10.03 8.66
CA TYR A 142 -8.04 9.37 9.63
C TYR A 142 -8.66 8.05 10.12
N ARG A 143 -9.95 8.04 10.53
CA ARG A 143 -10.65 6.81 10.93
C ARG A 143 -10.68 5.78 9.81
N ARG A 144 -11.03 6.22 8.60
CA ARG A 144 -11.07 5.37 7.40
C ARG A 144 -9.69 4.78 7.10
N ARG A 145 -8.63 5.59 7.11
CA ARG A 145 -7.26 5.12 6.96
C ARG A 145 -6.91 4.03 7.97
N ARG A 146 -7.29 4.21 9.24
CA ARG A 146 -7.02 3.21 10.30
C ARG A 146 -7.74 1.87 10.03
N VAL A 147 -8.97 1.90 9.54
CA VAL A 147 -9.70 0.70 9.13
C VAL A 147 -8.92 -0.06 8.06
N TYR A 148 -8.52 0.65 7.01
CA TYR A 148 -7.77 0.00 5.91
C TYR A 148 -6.37 -0.43 6.31
N GLU A 149 -5.71 0.28 7.18
CA GLU A 149 -4.41 -0.13 7.70
C GLU A 149 -4.49 -1.50 8.38
N HIS A 150 -5.55 -1.78 9.15
CA HIS A 150 -5.78 -3.10 9.73
C HIS A 150 -5.91 -4.19 8.66
N LEU A 151 -6.70 -3.94 7.64
CA LEU A 151 -6.92 -4.91 6.55
C LEU A 151 -5.66 -5.08 5.70
N LEU A 152 -4.97 -3.99 5.34
CA LEU A 152 -3.76 -4.02 4.50
C LEU A 152 -2.56 -4.65 5.22
N CYS A 153 -2.41 -4.36 6.51
CA CYS A 153 -1.21 -4.75 7.24
C CYS A 153 -1.37 -6.08 7.97
N ASN A 154 -2.54 -6.30 8.59
CA ASN A 154 -2.74 -7.44 9.47
C ASN A 154 -3.80 -8.42 8.96
N LEU A 155 -4.44 -8.11 7.82
CA LEU A 155 -5.48 -8.93 7.16
C LEU A 155 -6.72 -9.16 8.04
N VAL A 156 -6.80 -8.48 9.17
CA VAL A 156 -7.88 -8.59 10.16
C VAL A 156 -8.22 -7.22 10.72
N LEU A 157 -9.51 -6.93 10.84
CA LEU A 157 -10.05 -5.78 11.56
C LEU A 157 -10.94 -6.32 12.70
N PRO A 158 -10.49 -6.25 13.97
CA PRO A 158 -11.28 -6.72 15.11
C PRO A 158 -12.61 -5.96 15.23
N ALA A 159 -13.68 -6.63 15.67
CA ALA A 159 -15.02 -6.04 15.79
C ALA A 159 -15.05 -4.80 16.70
N SER A 160 -14.32 -4.83 17.81
CA SER A 160 -14.20 -3.68 18.72
C SER A 160 -13.55 -2.48 18.03
N THR A 161 -12.50 -2.72 17.23
CA THR A 161 -11.80 -1.69 16.47
C THR A 161 -12.69 -1.14 15.34
N ALA A 162 -13.39 -2.02 14.61
CA ALA A 162 -14.35 -1.63 13.58
C ALA A 162 -15.42 -0.69 14.14
N LYS A 163 -15.98 -1.03 15.30
CA LYS A 163 -16.96 -0.21 16.00
C LYS A 163 -16.39 1.16 16.43
N THR A 164 -15.20 1.17 17.07
CA THR A 164 -14.54 2.39 17.56
C THR A 164 -14.20 3.35 16.42
N LEU A 165 -13.75 2.82 15.29
CA LEU A 165 -13.39 3.60 14.11
C LEU A 165 -14.60 3.98 13.22
N GLY A 166 -15.80 3.46 13.52
CA GLY A 166 -16.98 3.70 12.69
C GLY A 166 -16.82 3.13 11.29
N ALA A 167 -16.32 1.88 11.17
CA ALA A 167 -16.13 1.24 9.88
C ALA A 167 -17.45 1.15 9.09
N ASP A 168 -17.40 1.45 7.79
CA ASP A 168 -18.53 1.29 6.88
C ASP A 168 -18.81 -0.19 6.62
N LEU A 169 -19.59 -0.80 7.52
CA LEU A 169 -19.92 -2.23 7.48
C LEU A 169 -20.79 -2.58 6.25
N GLU A 170 -21.57 -1.66 5.72
CA GLU A 170 -22.37 -1.91 4.51
C GLU A 170 -21.47 -2.11 3.31
N SER A 171 -20.52 -1.23 3.14
CA SER A 171 -19.55 -1.29 2.04
C SER A 171 -18.65 -2.52 2.17
N LEU A 172 -18.12 -2.81 3.37
CA LEU A 172 -17.34 -4.03 3.63
C LEU A 172 -18.16 -5.30 3.44
N GLY A 173 -19.47 -5.26 3.76
CA GLY A 173 -20.41 -6.35 3.51
C GLY A 173 -20.62 -6.66 2.03
N ARG A 174 -20.51 -5.66 1.13
CA ARG A 174 -20.51 -5.93 -0.32
C ARG A 174 -19.29 -6.75 -0.73
N CYS A 175 -18.13 -6.38 -0.22
CA CYS A 175 -16.90 -7.15 -0.46
C CYS A 175 -16.96 -8.57 0.13
N ALA A 176 -17.66 -8.75 1.25
CA ALA A 176 -17.88 -10.07 1.81
C ALA A 176 -18.79 -10.94 0.93
N LYS A 177 -19.85 -10.37 0.32
CA LYS A 177 -20.69 -11.07 -0.66
C LYS A 177 -19.89 -11.52 -1.90
N ASP A 178 -18.88 -10.77 -2.28
CA ASP A 178 -17.97 -11.11 -3.38
C ASP A 178 -16.89 -12.14 -2.97
N GLY A 179 -16.92 -12.61 -1.70
CA GLY A 179 -15.97 -13.57 -1.16
C GLY A 179 -14.56 -13.02 -0.93
N LEU A 180 -14.42 -11.69 -0.84
CA LEU A 180 -13.13 -11.04 -0.58
C LEU A 180 -12.85 -10.88 0.91
N LEU A 181 -13.91 -10.85 1.72
CA LEU A 181 -13.87 -10.73 3.18
C LEU A 181 -14.74 -11.79 3.83
N GLU A 182 -14.40 -12.17 5.04
CA GLU A 182 -15.25 -12.90 5.98
C GLU A 182 -15.61 -11.98 7.14
N MET A 183 -16.86 -11.99 7.56
CA MET A 183 -17.37 -11.15 8.64
C MET A 183 -18.08 -12.03 9.68
N ASP A 184 -17.65 -11.93 10.93
CA ASP A 184 -18.24 -12.66 12.06
C ASP A 184 -18.28 -11.79 13.33
N ALA A 185 -18.61 -12.40 14.47
CA ALA A 185 -18.67 -11.70 15.76
C ALA A 185 -17.31 -11.21 16.27
N GLU A 186 -16.21 -11.79 15.79
CA GLU A 186 -14.85 -11.40 16.19
C GLU A 186 -14.32 -10.25 15.34
N GLY A 187 -14.84 -10.08 14.11
CA GLY A 187 -14.44 -8.99 13.22
C GLY A 187 -14.51 -9.35 11.74
N ILE A 188 -13.61 -8.74 10.99
CA ILE A 188 -13.53 -8.84 9.53
C ILE A 188 -12.16 -9.37 9.16
N ARG A 189 -12.12 -10.44 8.38
CA ARG A 189 -10.89 -11.07 7.87
C ARG A 189 -10.84 -11.00 6.35
N VAL A 190 -9.65 -10.75 5.82
CA VAL A 190 -9.38 -10.81 4.38
C VAL A 190 -9.21 -12.29 3.99
N THR A 191 -9.98 -12.76 3.01
CA THR A 191 -9.85 -14.12 2.47
C THR A 191 -8.59 -14.27 1.61
N GLU A 192 -8.18 -15.51 1.29
CA GLU A 192 -7.08 -15.72 0.33
C GLU A 192 -7.37 -15.06 -1.02
N ARG A 193 -8.61 -15.14 -1.50
CA ARG A 193 -9.06 -14.45 -2.71
C ARG A 193 -8.98 -12.93 -2.54
N GLY A 194 -9.41 -12.41 -1.39
CA GLY A 194 -9.38 -10.98 -1.08
C GLY A 194 -7.96 -10.39 -1.09
N ARG A 195 -6.96 -11.18 -0.74
CA ARG A 195 -5.55 -10.72 -0.76
C ARG A 195 -5.06 -10.31 -2.15
N PHE A 196 -5.55 -10.95 -3.21
CA PHE A 196 -5.24 -10.56 -4.59
C PHE A 196 -5.86 -9.22 -4.98
N PHE A 197 -6.94 -8.82 -4.31
CA PHE A 197 -7.68 -7.58 -4.58
C PHE A 197 -7.58 -6.57 -3.44
N LEU A 198 -6.63 -6.77 -2.52
CA LEU A 198 -6.52 -5.99 -1.29
C LEU A 198 -6.38 -4.49 -1.52
N GLU A 199 -5.60 -4.09 -2.52
CA GLU A 199 -5.45 -2.69 -2.90
C GLU A 199 -6.75 -2.12 -3.47
N SER A 200 -7.41 -2.85 -4.38
CA SER A 200 -8.69 -2.43 -4.95
C SER A 200 -9.81 -2.36 -3.92
N LEU A 201 -9.83 -3.32 -2.98
CA LEU A 201 -10.75 -3.34 -1.86
C LEU A 201 -10.61 -2.07 -1.02
N CYS A 202 -9.39 -1.67 -0.71
CA CYS A 202 -9.14 -0.45 0.05
C CYS A 202 -9.40 0.83 -0.78
N ALA A 203 -9.10 0.84 -2.08
CA ALA A 203 -9.29 1.97 -2.96
C ALA A 203 -10.76 2.31 -3.22
N GLN A 204 -11.64 1.30 -3.33
CA GLN A 204 -13.10 1.53 -3.52
C GLN A 204 -13.72 2.32 -2.37
N HIS A 205 -13.21 2.18 -1.18
CA HIS A 205 -13.68 2.86 0.00
C HIS A 205 -13.01 4.22 0.23
N ALA A 206 -11.94 4.52 -0.49
CA ALA A 206 -11.34 5.85 -0.54
C ALA A 206 -12.07 6.81 -1.50
N SER A 207 -13.15 6.35 -2.15
CA SER A 207 -13.85 7.07 -3.23
C SER A 207 -14.60 8.34 -2.82
N SER A 208 -14.69 8.68 -1.53
CA SER A 208 -15.16 9.99 -1.08
C SER A 208 -14.04 11.03 -0.95
N LEU A 209 -12.78 10.60 -1.01
CA LEU A 209 -11.65 11.49 -1.19
C LEU A 209 -11.56 11.83 -2.67
N ASP A 210 -11.40 13.12 -2.97
CA ASP A 210 -10.99 13.53 -4.30
C ASP A 210 -9.85 12.64 -4.77
N TRP A 211 -10.01 11.99 -5.92
CA TRP A 211 -9.06 10.97 -6.42
C TRP A 211 -7.63 11.49 -6.51
N ASP A 212 -7.46 12.79 -6.70
CA ASP A 212 -6.14 13.43 -6.68
C ASP A 212 -5.55 13.43 -5.26
N SER A 213 -6.38 13.52 -4.22
CA SER A 213 -5.98 13.40 -2.82
C SER A 213 -5.77 11.95 -2.39
N ALA A 214 -6.59 11.01 -2.87
CA ALA A 214 -6.50 9.58 -2.51
C ALA A 214 -5.24 8.88 -3.04
N GLN A 215 -4.60 9.40 -4.09
CA GLN A 215 -3.34 8.86 -4.63
C GLN A 215 -2.22 8.79 -3.57
N TRP A 216 -2.32 9.57 -2.51
CA TRP A 216 -1.33 9.65 -1.46
C TRP A 216 -1.55 8.67 -0.32
N LEU A 217 -2.81 8.33 -0.04
CA LEU A 217 -3.15 7.31 0.96
C LEU A 217 -2.78 5.91 0.46
N PHE A 218 -2.90 5.71 -0.85
CA PHE A 218 -2.63 4.45 -1.52
C PHE A 218 -1.88 4.76 -2.82
N PRO A 219 -0.53 4.89 -2.79
CA PRO A 219 0.21 5.04 -4.02
C PRO A 219 -0.14 3.85 -4.91
N LYS A 220 -0.84 4.14 -6.02
CA LYS A 220 -1.18 3.10 -6.98
C LYS A 220 0.11 2.42 -7.40
N SER A 221 0.19 1.12 -7.18
CA SER A 221 1.05 0.27 -8.00
C SER A 221 0.50 0.41 -9.43
N ARG A 222 1.13 1.28 -10.20
CA ARG A 222 0.76 1.57 -11.59
C ARG A 222 1.34 0.54 -12.50
#